data_06af2634e3e58909f8e81700383517ce
#
_entry.id   06af2634e3e58909f8e81700383517ce
#
_cell.length_a   1.000
_cell.length_b   1.000
_cell.length_c   1.000
_cell.angle_alpha   90.00
_cell.angle_beta   90.00
_cell.angle_gamma   90.00
#
_symmetry.space_group_name_H-M   'P 1'
#
loop_
_entity.id
_entity.type
_entity.pdbx_description
1 polymer ?
#
loop_
_entity_poly.entity_id
_entity_poly.type
_entity_poly.pdbx_seq_one_letter_code
_entity_poly.pdbx_strand_id
1 'polypeptide(L)'
;MDMRVHAYFSQVRHFCDQWFQLPTIESRMDMFKHLLADSERSFLAFGDFNARLIEMNIIIENDHDTIVKPSLFLFNGIRLHLGAEGANSLFMGVFIDSIFEMRSRLVDAESYLSMLKTLSDGTRLRVLKSLYNRYSYGQELADELGGTRNAMYYHIEKLMSIGLVDCKVTEYKMLYTMNKLNVYNQLTAFRDALLQGWKPDDEERG
;
A
#
# COMPACT_ATOMS: atom_id res chain seq x y z
N MET A 1 -1.69 -21.15 5.84
CA MET A 1 -1.33 -19.80 6.31
C MET A 1 0.10 -19.55 5.88
N ASP A 2 0.37 -18.51 5.08
CA ASP A 2 1.68 -18.24 4.49
C ASP A 2 2.74 -18.04 5.60
N MET A 3 3.89 -18.71 5.48
CA MET A 3 5.01 -18.62 6.45
C MET A 3 5.45 -17.18 6.72
N ARG A 4 5.25 -16.28 5.77
CA ARG A 4 5.66 -14.86 5.82
C ARG A 4 4.70 -14.00 6.61
N VAL A 5 3.39 -14.24 6.45
CA VAL A 5 2.35 -13.65 7.30
C VAL A 5 2.59 -14.09 8.76
N HIS A 6 2.98 -15.35 8.95
CA HIS A 6 3.35 -15.83 10.27
C HIS A 6 4.61 -15.14 10.81
N ALA A 7 5.63 -14.92 9.99
CA ALA A 7 6.86 -14.23 10.38
C ALA A 7 6.57 -12.78 10.83
N TYR A 8 5.77 -12.03 10.07
CA TYR A 8 5.36 -10.69 10.44
C TYR A 8 4.63 -10.64 11.79
N PHE A 9 3.58 -11.46 11.95
CA PHE A 9 2.85 -11.50 13.22
C PHE A 9 3.71 -12.00 14.37
N SER A 10 4.70 -12.85 14.12
CA SER A 10 5.67 -13.29 15.12
C SER A 10 6.58 -12.15 15.57
N GLN A 11 7.04 -11.30 14.65
CA GLN A 11 7.82 -10.09 15.01
C GLN A 11 7.01 -9.12 15.87
N VAL A 12 5.78 -8.80 15.46
CA VAL A 12 4.91 -7.92 16.23
C VAL A 12 4.60 -8.50 17.60
N ARG A 13 4.29 -9.80 17.68
CA ARG A 13 4.05 -10.49 18.95
C ARG A 13 5.28 -10.46 19.84
N HIS A 14 6.45 -10.81 19.30
CA HIS A 14 7.71 -10.78 20.02
C HIS A 14 8.01 -9.39 20.61
N PHE A 15 7.80 -8.33 19.82
CA PHE A 15 7.90 -6.96 20.30
C PHE A 15 6.93 -6.68 21.45
N CYS A 16 5.66 -7.04 21.31
CA CYS A 16 4.66 -6.85 22.37
C CYS A 16 5.02 -7.63 23.63
N ASP A 17 5.43 -8.89 23.50
CA ASP A 17 5.82 -9.73 24.63
C ASP A 17 7.00 -9.13 25.40
N GLN A 18 8.04 -8.68 24.67
CA GLN A 18 9.17 -7.99 25.30
C GLN A 18 8.74 -6.69 25.98
N TRP A 19 7.89 -5.87 25.30
CA TRP A 19 7.41 -4.61 25.83
C TRP A 19 6.68 -4.77 27.16
N PHE A 20 5.78 -5.76 27.25
CA PHE A 20 5.01 -5.98 28.47
C PHE A 20 5.81 -6.58 29.62
N GLN A 21 6.96 -7.22 29.32
CA GLN A 21 7.87 -7.75 30.34
C GLN A 21 8.81 -6.69 30.92
N LEU A 22 8.98 -5.54 30.27
CA LEU A 22 9.86 -4.49 30.77
C LEU A 22 9.26 -3.82 32.01
N PRO A 23 10.03 -3.73 33.13
CA PRO A 23 9.48 -3.33 34.41
C PRO A 23 9.25 -1.81 34.55
N THR A 24 10.00 -1.01 33.80
CA THR A 24 9.98 0.45 33.94
C THR A 24 9.63 1.18 32.65
N ILE A 25 9.15 2.43 32.79
CA ILE A 25 8.91 3.30 31.63
C ILE A 25 10.22 3.61 30.91
N GLU A 26 11.33 3.78 31.64
CA GLU A 26 12.63 4.06 31.05
C GLU A 26 13.10 2.92 30.15
N SER A 27 13.04 1.67 30.61
CA SER A 27 13.42 0.51 29.80
C SER A 27 12.52 0.34 28.56
N ARG A 28 11.25 0.71 28.65
CA ARG A 28 10.34 0.75 27.51
C ARG A 28 10.70 1.84 26.51
N MET A 29 11.08 3.03 27.02
CA MET A 29 11.52 4.13 26.15
C MET A 29 12.83 3.81 25.45
N ASP A 30 13.75 3.12 26.10
CA ASP A 30 15.01 2.70 25.46
C ASP A 30 14.76 1.66 24.38
N MET A 31 13.88 0.69 24.60
CA MET A 31 13.46 -0.23 23.56
C MET A 31 12.87 0.49 22.34
N PHE A 32 12.05 1.53 22.54
CA PHE A 32 11.53 2.35 21.43
C PHE A 32 12.63 3.11 20.70
N LYS A 33 13.60 3.69 21.39
CA LYS A 33 14.72 4.38 20.74
C LYS A 33 15.51 3.43 19.86
N HIS A 34 15.79 2.22 20.33
CA HIS A 34 16.48 1.20 19.53
C HIS A 34 15.68 0.83 18.28
N LEU A 35 14.38 0.56 18.41
CA LEU A 35 13.51 0.20 17.30
C LEU A 35 13.42 1.34 16.26
N LEU A 36 13.36 2.60 16.71
CA LEU A 36 13.37 3.75 15.80
C LEU A 36 14.70 3.88 15.07
N ALA A 37 15.83 3.71 15.77
CA ALA A 37 17.16 3.78 15.16
C ALA A 37 17.41 2.63 14.16
N ASP A 38 16.88 1.44 14.45
CA ASP A 38 16.96 0.30 13.53
C ASP A 38 16.11 0.54 12.28
N SER A 39 14.90 1.06 12.43
CA SER A 39 14.03 1.44 11.34
C SER A 39 14.64 2.55 10.47
N GLU A 40 15.22 3.58 11.07
CA GLU A 40 15.92 4.66 10.36
C GLU A 40 17.11 4.11 9.55
N ARG A 41 17.92 3.22 10.13
CA ARG A 41 19.02 2.55 9.43
C ARG A 41 18.53 1.71 8.26
N SER A 42 17.44 1.00 8.43
CA SER A 42 16.78 0.23 7.39
C SER A 42 16.34 1.12 6.23
N PHE A 43 15.72 2.28 6.51
CA PHE A 43 15.35 3.24 5.47
C PHE A 43 16.53 3.82 4.72
N LEU A 44 17.61 4.17 5.42
CA LEU A 44 18.83 4.71 4.81
C LEU A 44 19.56 3.66 3.95
N ALA A 45 19.44 2.39 4.29
CA ALA A 45 20.05 1.28 3.53
C ALA A 45 19.35 0.98 2.19
N PHE A 46 18.15 1.50 1.96
CA PHE A 46 17.38 1.23 0.73
C PHE A 46 17.90 1.95 -0.53
N GLY A 47 18.94 2.76 -0.44
CA GLY A 47 19.62 3.39 -1.57
C GLY A 47 18.78 4.39 -2.36
N ASP A 48 17.67 3.98 -2.95
CA ASP A 48 16.73 4.86 -3.67
C ASP A 48 15.35 4.81 -3.00
N PHE A 49 15.11 5.79 -2.14
CA PHE A 49 13.84 5.92 -1.43
C PHE A 49 12.66 6.21 -2.37
N ASN A 50 12.90 6.96 -3.47
CA ASN A 50 11.86 7.24 -4.45
C ASN A 50 11.44 5.97 -5.19
N ALA A 51 12.37 5.08 -5.52
CA ALA A 51 12.04 3.78 -6.12
C ALA A 51 11.11 2.96 -5.18
N ARG A 52 11.37 2.99 -3.87
CA ARG A 52 10.49 2.34 -2.89
C ARG A 52 9.10 2.95 -2.82
N LEU A 53 8.99 4.28 -2.83
CA LEU A 53 7.68 4.95 -2.88
C LEU A 53 6.91 4.58 -4.15
N ILE A 54 7.60 4.47 -5.28
CA ILE A 54 7.02 4.04 -6.55
C ILE A 54 6.54 2.59 -6.47
N GLU A 55 7.32 1.68 -5.89
CA GLU A 55 6.90 0.30 -5.62
C GLU A 55 5.65 0.23 -4.73
N MET A 56 5.46 1.25 -3.88
CA MET A 56 4.27 1.42 -3.03
C MET A 56 3.08 2.03 -3.79
N ASN A 57 3.24 2.38 -5.06
CA ASN A 57 2.31 3.19 -5.83
C ASN A 57 2.08 4.58 -5.21
N ILE A 58 3.11 5.14 -4.56
CA ILE A 58 3.11 6.50 -4.04
C ILE A 58 4.07 7.33 -4.89
N ILE A 59 3.52 8.24 -5.68
CA ILE A 59 4.31 9.19 -6.48
C ILE A 59 4.17 10.57 -5.83
N ILE A 60 5.29 11.13 -5.36
CA ILE A 60 5.32 12.49 -4.80
C ILE A 60 5.91 13.40 -5.88
N GLU A 61 5.06 14.21 -6.50
CA GLU A 61 5.48 15.24 -7.43
C GLU A 61 5.25 16.61 -6.78
N ASN A 62 6.27 17.17 -6.21
CA ASN A 62 6.29 18.57 -5.77
C ASN A 62 7.75 19.07 -5.68
N ASP A 63 7.89 20.38 -5.63
CA ASP A 63 9.21 21.04 -5.50
C ASP A 63 9.71 21.12 -4.04
N HIS A 64 8.99 20.49 -3.10
CA HIS A 64 9.34 20.51 -1.68
C HIS A 64 10.07 19.25 -1.26
N ASP A 65 11.10 19.42 -0.44
CA ASP A 65 11.78 18.29 0.19
C ASP A 65 10.80 17.45 1.03
N THR A 66 10.96 16.14 1.00
CA THR A 66 10.17 15.23 1.81
C THR A 66 11.01 14.65 2.93
N ILE A 67 10.67 15.01 4.17
CA ILE A 67 11.32 14.49 5.37
C ILE A 67 10.66 13.17 5.76
N VAL A 68 11.42 12.09 5.73
CA VAL A 68 10.95 10.76 6.16
C VAL A 68 11.20 10.59 7.64
N LYS A 69 10.16 10.19 8.38
CA LYS A 69 10.20 9.99 9.84
C LYS A 69 9.68 8.60 10.19
N PRO A 70 10.45 7.76 10.90
CA PRO A 70 9.91 6.52 11.45
C PRO A 70 8.87 6.82 12.52
N SER A 71 7.82 6.01 12.61
CA SER A 71 6.72 6.18 13.55
C SER A 71 6.33 4.86 14.20
N LEU A 72 6.41 4.82 15.53
CA LEU A 72 5.93 3.69 16.32
C LEU A 72 4.40 3.58 16.29
N PHE A 73 3.69 4.70 16.23
CA PHE A 73 2.23 4.72 16.29
C PHE A 73 1.55 4.22 15.01
N LEU A 74 2.27 4.28 13.89
CA LEU A 74 1.73 3.77 12.62
C LEU A 74 1.99 2.28 12.43
N PHE A 75 2.90 1.67 13.21
CA PHE A 75 3.34 0.28 13.08
C PHE A 75 3.72 -0.10 11.64
N ASN A 76 2.75 -0.44 10.82
CA ASN A 76 2.85 -0.85 9.42
C ASN A 76 2.16 0.13 8.45
N GLY A 77 1.79 1.30 8.92
CA GLY A 77 1.11 2.33 8.14
C GLY A 77 2.07 3.37 7.59
N ILE A 78 1.56 4.14 6.64
CA ILE A 78 2.22 5.32 6.08
C ILE A 78 1.27 6.50 6.25
N ARG A 79 1.81 7.63 6.68
CA ARG A 79 1.08 8.89 6.72
C ARG A 79 1.90 10.00 6.08
N LEU A 80 1.38 10.59 5.02
CA LEU A 80 1.94 11.78 4.40
C LEU A 80 1.25 13.02 4.97
N HIS A 81 2.06 13.99 5.39
CA HIS A 81 1.62 15.32 5.77
C HIS A 81 2.23 16.32 4.77
N LEU A 82 1.36 17.01 4.04
CA LEU A 82 1.76 18.01 3.07
C LEU A 82 1.94 19.36 3.78
N GLY A 83 3.14 19.92 3.73
CA GLY A 83 3.43 21.25 4.26
C GLY A 83 2.91 22.32 3.30
N ALA A 84 2.19 23.32 3.82
CA ALA A 84 1.70 24.44 3.00
C ALA A 84 2.81 25.44 2.61
N GLU A 85 3.87 25.55 3.42
CA GLU A 85 4.98 26.48 3.24
C GLU A 85 6.35 25.87 3.60
N GLY A 86 6.50 24.53 3.47
CA GLY A 86 7.72 23.86 3.89
C GLY A 86 7.81 22.42 3.42
N ALA A 87 8.76 21.69 3.98
CA ALA A 87 8.98 20.29 3.64
C ALA A 87 7.77 19.42 3.98
N ASN A 88 7.47 18.46 3.10
CA ASN A 88 6.52 17.40 3.40
C ASN A 88 7.08 16.48 4.49
N SER A 89 6.20 15.87 5.28
CA SER A 89 6.58 14.87 6.26
C SER A 89 5.91 13.54 5.92
N LEU A 90 6.71 12.52 5.66
CA LEU A 90 6.28 11.16 5.44
C LEU A 90 6.58 10.33 6.70
N PHE A 91 5.55 9.98 7.43
CA PHE A 91 5.68 9.10 8.59
C PHE A 91 5.51 7.65 8.13
N MET A 92 6.52 6.83 8.42
CA MET A 92 6.53 5.40 8.07
C MET A 92 6.55 4.54 9.32
N GLY A 93 5.68 3.56 9.37
CA GLY A 93 5.62 2.61 10.48
C GLY A 93 6.90 1.77 10.58
N VAL A 94 7.36 1.50 11.80
CA VAL A 94 8.62 0.78 12.08
C VAL A 94 8.65 -0.66 11.56
N PHE A 95 7.49 -1.25 11.23
CA PHE A 95 7.38 -2.60 10.63
C PHE A 95 6.99 -2.57 9.16
N ILE A 96 7.07 -1.40 8.50
CA ILE A 96 6.64 -1.26 7.11
C ILE A 96 7.45 -2.15 6.15
N ASP A 97 8.75 -2.31 6.39
CA ASP A 97 9.64 -3.11 5.56
C ASP A 97 9.22 -4.59 5.52
N SER A 98 8.83 -5.14 6.67
CA SER A 98 8.33 -6.52 6.76
C SER A 98 7.05 -6.72 5.92
N ILE A 99 6.23 -5.68 5.80
CA ILE A 99 5.04 -5.69 4.93
C ILE A 99 5.43 -5.62 3.46
N PHE A 100 6.44 -4.82 3.12
CA PHE A 100 6.96 -4.76 1.74
C PHE A 100 7.54 -6.09 1.28
N GLU A 101 8.40 -6.69 2.09
CA GLU A 101 8.94 -8.02 1.79
C GLU A 101 7.83 -9.06 1.64
N MET A 102 6.81 -8.98 2.47
CA MET A 102 5.64 -9.84 2.36
C MET A 102 4.86 -9.58 1.07
N ARG A 103 4.61 -8.30 0.71
CA ARG A 103 3.84 -7.93 -0.50
C ARG A 103 4.59 -8.21 -1.79
N SER A 104 5.86 -7.84 -1.89
CA SER A 104 6.66 -8.04 -3.11
C SER A 104 6.76 -9.51 -3.52
N ARG A 105 6.60 -10.42 -2.56
CA ARG A 105 6.63 -11.87 -2.78
C ARG A 105 5.25 -12.52 -2.88
N LEU A 106 4.17 -11.82 -2.49
CA LEU A 106 2.78 -12.28 -2.64
C LEU A 106 2.17 -11.98 -4.04
N VAL A 107 2.94 -11.38 -4.94
CA VAL A 107 2.54 -11.19 -6.34
C VAL A 107 2.44 -12.53 -7.10
N ASP A 108 2.80 -13.64 -6.45
CA ASP A 108 2.67 -14.99 -7.02
C ASP A 108 1.23 -15.53 -6.93
N ALA A 109 0.84 -16.15 -8.00
CA ALA A 109 -0.28 -17.07 -8.29
C ALA A 109 -1.69 -16.79 -7.71
N GLU A 110 -1.85 -16.08 -6.58
CA GLU A 110 -3.15 -15.82 -5.96
C GLU A 110 -3.53 -14.31 -5.84
N SER A 111 -2.74 -13.42 -6.46
CA SER A 111 -3.04 -11.97 -6.43
C SER A 111 -4.43 -11.66 -7.03
N TYR A 112 -4.85 -12.42 -8.05
CA TYR A 112 -6.17 -12.30 -8.66
C TYR A 112 -7.31 -12.66 -7.70
N LEU A 113 -7.11 -13.54 -6.70
CA LEU A 113 -8.15 -13.84 -5.70
C LEU A 113 -8.44 -12.61 -4.82
N SER A 114 -7.41 -11.88 -4.44
CA SER A 114 -7.55 -10.61 -3.71
C SER A 114 -8.25 -9.55 -4.56
N MET A 115 -7.92 -9.49 -5.86
CA MET A 115 -8.60 -8.62 -6.83
C MET A 115 -10.08 -8.99 -6.92
N LEU A 116 -10.44 -10.25 -7.14
CA LEU A 116 -11.83 -10.70 -7.25
C LEU A 116 -12.63 -10.38 -5.98
N LYS A 117 -12.07 -10.67 -4.80
CA LYS A 117 -12.70 -10.32 -3.51
C LYS A 117 -12.91 -8.81 -3.37
N THR A 118 -11.93 -8.02 -3.79
CA THR A 118 -12.03 -6.56 -3.71
C THR A 118 -13.05 -6.02 -4.70
N LEU A 119 -13.06 -6.49 -5.94
CA LEU A 119 -13.97 -6.03 -6.99
C LEU A 119 -15.38 -6.63 -6.91
N SER A 120 -15.64 -7.57 -6.00
CA SER A 120 -17.02 -8.04 -5.72
C SER A 120 -17.92 -6.94 -5.13
N ASP A 121 -17.33 -5.87 -4.58
CA ASP A 121 -18.05 -4.67 -4.15
C ASP A 121 -18.30 -3.75 -5.35
N GLY A 122 -19.58 -3.49 -5.66
CA GLY A 122 -19.99 -2.69 -6.80
C GLY A 122 -19.50 -1.23 -6.73
N THR A 123 -19.33 -0.66 -5.53
CA THR A 123 -18.80 0.71 -5.37
C THR A 123 -17.32 0.76 -5.75
N ARG A 124 -16.51 -0.21 -5.30
CA ARG A 124 -15.09 -0.29 -5.67
C ARG A 124 -14.90 -0.45 -7.18
N LEU A 125 -15.74 -1.24 -7.82
CA LEU A 125 -15.72 -1.37 -9.28
C LEU A 125 -16.06 -0.05 -9.99
N ARG A 126 -17.04 0.71 -9.49
CA ARG A 126 -17.38 2.04 -10.03
C ARG A 126 -16.22 3.03 -9.82
N VAL A 127 -15.61 3.06 -8.63
CA VAL A 127 -14.42 3.88 -8.35
C VAL A 127 -13.30 3.57 -9.34
N LEU A 128 -12.98 2.28 -9.52
CA LEU A 128 -11.92 1.87 -10.43
C LEU A 128 -12.21 2.31 -11.88
N LYS A 129 -13.45 2.13 -12.34
CA LYS A 129 -13.87 2.59 -13.67
C LYS A 129 -13.79 4.11 -13.85
N SER A 130 -14.18 4.87 -12.82
CA SER A 130 -14.09 6.33 -12.84
C SER A 130 -12.64 6.83 -12.93
N LEU A 131 -11.67 6.06 -12.41
CA LEU A 131 -10.24 6.38 -12.43
C LEU A 131 -9.50 5.90 -13.70
N TYR A 132 -10.20 5.32 -14.68
CA TYR A 132 -9.57 4.66 -15.83
C TYR A 132 -8.61 5.54 -16.64
N ASN A 133 -8.99 6.77 -16.95
CA ASN A 133 -8.22 7.69 -17.81
C ASN A 133 -7.97 9.06 -17.17
N ARG A 134 -8.10 9.17 -15.86
CA ARG A 134 -7.94 10.46 -15.17
C ARG A 134 -7.34 10.30 -13.79
N TYR A 135 -6.84 11.42 -13.31
CA TYR A 135 -6.57 11.62 -11.90
C TYR A 135 -7.78 12.27 -11.24
N SER A 136 -8.15 11.79 -10.05
CA SER A 136 -9.23 12.37 -9.26
C SER A 136 -8.89 12.31 -7.77
N TYR A 137 -9.39 13.25 -6.99
CA TYR A 137 -9.27 13.19 -5.53
C TYR A 137 -10.56 12.64 -4.89
N GLY A 138 -10.43 12.15 -3.63
CA GLY A 138 -11.50 11.39 -2.99
C GLY A 138 -12.84 12.14 -2.87
N GLN A 139 -12.84 13.49 -2.77
CA GLN A 139 -14.06 14.28 -2.74
C GLN A 139 -14.78 14.27 -4.09
N GLU A 140 -14.06 14.46 -5.20
CA GLU A 140 -14.66 14.38 -6.55
C GLU A 140 -15.33 13.04 -6.80
N LEU A 141 -14.67 11.95 -6.38
CA LEU A 141 -15.23 10.61 -6.51
C LEU A 141 -16.48 10.42 -5.62
N ALA A 142 -16.48 11.02 -4.42
CA ALA A 142 -17.65 10.99 -3.55
C ALA A 142 -18.85 11.75 -4.15
N ASP A 143 -18.59 12.92 -4.74
CA ASP A 143 -19.61 13.75 -5.39
C ASP A 143 -20.18 13.08 -6.66
N GLU A 144 -19.31 12.42 -7.45
CA GLU A 144 -19.70 11.75 -8.69
C GLU A 144 -20.47 10.43 -8.44
N LEU A 145 -19.97 9.60 -7.52
CA LEU A 145 -20.49 8.25 -7.34
C LEU A 145 -21.56 8.13 -6.26
N GLY A 146 -21.78 9.22 -5.53
CA GLY A 146 -22.66 9.29 -4.37
C GLY A 146 -22.02 8.61 -3.14
N GLY A 147 -22.08 9.26 -2.01
CA GLY A 147 -21.53 8.73 -0.76
C GLY A 147 -20.77 9.78 0.04
N THR A 148 -20.22 9.36 1.17
CA THR A 148 -19.42 10.25 2.00
C THR A 148 -17.94 10.20 1.59
N ARG A 149 -17.22 11.29 1.81
CA ARG A 149 -15.78 11.36 1.62
C ARG A 149 -15.03 10.21 2.33
N ASN A 150 -15.41 9.92 3.58
CA ASN A 150 -14.75 8.87 4.37
C ASN A 150 -15.00 7.46 3.79
N ALA A 151 -16.24 7.18 3.34
CA ALA A 151 -16.53 5.92 2.67
C ALA A 151 -15.72 5.78 1.37
N MET A 152 -15.58 6.87 0.61
CA MET A 152 -14.80 6.87 -0.62
C MET A 152 -13.32 6.57 -0.36
N TYR A 153 -12.71 7.21 0.64
CA TYR A 153 -11.33 6.89 1.04
C TYR A 153 -11.15 5.44 1.44
N TYR A 154 -12.10 4.86 2.18
CA TYR A 154 -12.06 3.44 2.51
C TYR A 154 -12.05 2.54 1.25
N HIS A 155 -12.87 2.84 0.24
CA HIS A 155 -12.88 2.08 -1.01
C HIS A 155 -11.58 2.26 -1.81
N ILE A 156 -11.04 3.48 -1.86
CA ILE A 156 -9.75 3.78 -2.51
C ILE A 156 -8.61 3.03 -1.82
N GLU A 157 -8.53 3.07 -0.48
CA GLU A 157 -7.51 2.36 0.28
C GLU A 157 -7.52 0.85 0.00
N LYS A 158 -8.71 0.25 -0.12
CA LYS A 158 -8.84 -1.17 -0.47
C LYS A 158 -8.34 -1.48 -1.88
N LEU A 159 -8.57 -0.60 -2.84
CA LEU A 159 -8.04 -0.74 -4.20
C LEU A 159 -6.52 -0.52 -4.24
N MET A 160 -6.01 0.47 -3.50
CA MET A 160 -4.57 0.72 -3.36
C MET A 160 -3.86 -0.45 -2.67
N SER A 161 -4.47 -1.05 -1.64
CA SER A 161 -3.85 -2.16 -0.89
C SER A 161 -3.54 -3.39 -1.75
N ILE A 162 -4.18 -3.53 -2.90
CA ILE A 162 -3.94 -4.60 -3.88
C ILE A 162 -3.32 -4.08 -5.18
N GLY A 163 -2.90 -2.81 -5.20
CA GLY A 163 -2.21 -2.18 -6.32
C GLY A 163 -3.05 -1.87 -7.55
N LEU A 164 -4.39 -1.85 -7.45
CA LEU A 164 -5.25 -1.49 -8.59
C LEU A 164 -5.38 0.01 -8.81
N VAL A 165 -5.04 0.80 -7.81
CA VAL A 165 -5.05 2.27 -7.83
C VAL A 165 -3.70 2.79 -7.37
N ASP A 166 -3.16 3.72 -8.13
CA ASP A 166 -1.96 4.49 -7.80
C ASP A 166 -2.36 5.82 -7.16
N CYS A 167 -1.47 6.34 -6.32
CA CYS A 167 -1.62 7.63 -5.69
C CYS A 167 -0.51 8.57 -6.14
N LYS A 168 -0.89 9.74 -6.66
CA LYS A 168 0.02 10.84 -6.97
C LYS A 168 -0.23 11.97 -5.97
N VAL A 169 0.83 12.42 -5.33
CA VAL A 169 0.78 13.54 -4.39
C VAL A 169 1.23 14.80 -5.08
N THR A 170 0.37 15.81 -5.10
CA THR A 170 0.69 17.18 -5.53
C THR A 170 0.76 18.10 -4.30
N GLU A 171 1.18 19.36 -4.48
CA GLU A 171 1.39 20.33 -3.40
C GLU A 171 0.27 20.38 -2.33
N TYR A 172 -0.98 20.10 -2.70
CA TYR A 172 -2.11 20.24 -1.77
C TYR A 172 -3.07 19.05 -1.76
N LYS A 173 -2.89 18.05 -2.62
CA LYS A 173 -3.90 17.00 -2.83
C LYS A 173 -3.26 15.65 -3.14
N MET A 174 -3.91 14.60 -2.65
CA MET A 174 -3.68 13.23 -3.11
C MET A 174 -4.62 12.95 -4.28
N LEU A 175 -4.05 12.67 -5.43
CA LEU A 175 -4.75 12.30 -6.65
C LEU A 175 -4.61 10.81 -6.89
N TYR A 176 -5.69 10.18 -7.28
CA TYR A 176 -5.76 8.74 -7.53
C TYR A 176 -6.02 8.46 -9.01
N THR A 177 -5.44 7.40 -9.52
CA THR A 177 -5.66 6.90 -10.89
C THR A 177 -5.63 5.37 -10.91
N MET A 178 -6.23 4.76 -11.94
CA MET A 178 -6.15 3.32 -12.12
C MET A 178 -4.74 2.87 -12.52
N ASN A 179 -4.18 1.89 -11.83
CA ASN A 179 -2.98 1.18 -12.28
C ASN A 179 -3.36 0.16 -13.37
N LYS A 180 -3.41 0.62 -14.62
CA LYS A 180 -3.86 -0.20 -15.75
C LYS A 180 -2.99 -1.42 -15.96
N LEU A 181 -1.67 -1.30 -15.78
CA LEU A 181 -0.73 -2.40 -15.96
C LEU A 181 -1.00 -3.50 -14.94
N ASN A 182 -1.15 -3.15 -13.67
CA ASN A 182 -1.41 -4.14 -12.63
C ASN A 182 -2.81 -4.76 -12.77
N VAL A 183 -3.82 -3.97 -13.14
CA VAL A 183 -5.17 -4.50 -13.46
C VAL A 183 -5.08 -5.52 -14.60
N TYR A 184 -4.36 -5.18 -15.68
CA TYR A 184 -4.14 -6.10 -16.81
C TYR A 184 -3.42 -7.38 -16.37
N ASN A 185 -2.33 -7.26 -15.60
CA ASN A 185 -1.55 -8.41 -15.16
C ASN A 185 -2.38 -9.35 -14.26
N GLN A 186 -3.15 -8.81 -13.33
CA GLN A 186 -4.00 -9.62 -12.44
C GLN A 186 -5.16 -10.29 -13.20
N LEU A 187 -5.78 -9.61 -14.16
CA LEU A 187 -6.81 -10.20 -15.03
C LEU A 187 -6.22 -11.29 -15.92
N THR A 188 -5.01 -11.09 -16.45
CA THR A 188 -4.30 -12.09 -17.26
C THR A 188 -3.98 -13.33 -16.41
N ALA A 189 -3.43 -13.14 -15.20
CA ALA A 189 -3.13 -14.23 -14.27
C ALA A 189 -4.41 -15.02 -13.89
N PHE A 190 -5.53 -14.34 -13.67
CA PHE A 190 -6.82 -14.98 -13.40
C PHE A 190 -7.30 -15.79 -14.60
N ARG A 191 -7.27 -15.21 -15.81
CA ARG A 191 -7.64 -15.90 -17.04
C ARG A 191 -6.80 -17.18 -17.22
N ASP A 192 -5.49 -17.07 -17.08
CA ASP A 192 -4.57 -18.19 -17.32
C ASP A 192 -4.75 -19.28 -16.25
N ALA A 193 -5.03 -18.91 -15.02
CA ALA A 193 -5.35 -19.86 -13.94
C ALA A 193 -6.68 -20.60 -14.18
N LEU A 194 -7.70 -19.89 -14.71
CA LEU A 194 -9.02 -20.46 -14.96
C LEU A 194 -9.05 -21.33 -16.20
N LEU A 195 -8.40 -20.87 -17.27
CA LEU A 195 -8.42 -21.52 -18.59
C LEU A 195 -7.23 -22.47 -18.81
N GLN A 196 -6.34 -22.62 -17.84
CA GLN A 196 -5.16 -23.50 -17.94
C GLN A 196 -4.33 -23.28 -19.21
N GLY A 197 -4.24 -22.01 -19.63
CA GLY A 197 -3.51 -21.61 -20.83
C GLY A 197 -4.25 -21.79 -22.15
N TRP A 198 -5.51 -22.24 -22.15
CA TRP A 198 -6.34 -22.33 -23.36
C TRP A 198 -6.45 -20.97 -24.07
N LYS A 199 -6.39 -21.01 -25.41
CA LYS A 199 -6.56 -19.84 -26.28
C LYS A 199 -7.68 -20.07 -27.29
N PRO A 200 -8.40 -19.01 -27.72
CA PRO A 200 -9.47 -19.15 -28.74
C PRO A 200 -9.05 -19.87 -30.02
N ASP A 201 -7.81 -19.68 -30.48
CA ASP A 201 -7.28 -20.31 -31.70
C ASP A 201 -7.06 -21.83 -31.55
N ASP A 202 -7.16 -22.37 -30.34
CA ASP A 202 -7.01 -23.80 -30.07
C ASP A 202 -8.27 -24.60 -30.50
N GLU A 203 -9.46 -23.95 -30.55
CA GLU A 203 -10.71 -24.57 -31.00
C GLU A 203 -10.80 -24.69 -32.52
N GLU A 204 -10.12 -23.83 -33.29
CA GLU A 204 -10.13 -23.89 -34.76
C GLU A 204 -9.25 -25.02 -35.31
N ARG A 205 -8.46 -25.70 -34.46
CA ARG A 205 -7.50 -26.77 -34.88
C ARG A 205 -7.95 -28.17 -34.47
N GLY A 206 -9.09 -28.34 -33.89
CA GLY A 206 -9.70 -29.64 -33.50
C GLY A 206 -10.82 -30.04 -34.45
#